data_f26ac1d04eb329557647e48c778f47d1
#
_entry.id   f26ac1d04eb329557647e48c778f47d1
#
_cell.length_a   1.000
_cell.length_b   1.000
_cell.length_c   1.000
_cell.angle_alpha   90.00
_cell.angle_beta   90.00
_cell.angle_gamma   90.00
#
_symmetry.space_group_name_H-M   'P 1'
#
loop_
_entity.id
_entity.type
_entity.pdbx_description
1 polymer ?
#
loop_
_entity_poly.entity_id
_entity_poly.type
_entity_poly.pdbx_seq_one_letter_code
_entity_poly.pdbx_strand_id
1 'polypeptide(L)'
;MKQNKNGFTLMEMLIVIAIIAVLIAVAIPVFASQLEKAREATDLANVRSAYAQVSTEALLGDSEATVTVNLKQKQADWQSVDPVNIGGIVHSKSQGDTKNWIGVAAPNGTCVVSYKEDYGIILNWSGKADPSISKYPFNTNETDFFPLLYKTDFWQDMRNNTNFEFDSRCPESKYVPSIIAEIKKLDKSLLQQPNCTWAYLGDGRDRREAYRYLFWTSLDTNKVGPEKEIPVIIQTGDKKYYVSETTTGTRNGKEYVTISKSLTTQNQYKEILKNGKKFSTLEEAYDAYLKALGDSKYDSVRQSQS
;
A
#
# COMPACT_ATOMS: atom_id res chain seq x y z
N MET A 1 -59.91 33.15 49.78
CA MET A 1 -58.64 33.22 48.98
C MET A 1 -58.92 32.81 47.54
N LYS A 2 -58.84 33.79 46.61
CA LYS A 2 -58.91 33.48 45.15
C LYS A 2 -57.50 33.04 44.70
N GLN A 3 -57.33 31.81 44.34
CA GLN A 3 -56.09 31.36 43.63
C GLN A 3 -56.08 31.95 42.22
N ASN A 4 -55.15 32.81 41.98
CA ASN A 4 -54.84 33.25 40.59
C ASN A 4 -54.21 32.05 39.85
N LYS A 5 -54.96 31.40 39.00
CA LYS A 5 -54.42 30.41 38.03
C LYS A 5 -53.91 31.18 36.83
N ASN A 6 -52.63 31.56 36.89
CA ASN A 6 -51.97 32.11 35.70
C ASN A 6 -51.71 30.92 34.75
N GLY A 7 -52.46 30.85 33.70
CA GLY A 7 -52.20 29.92 32.58
C GLY A 7 -51.09 30.45 31.68
N PHE A 8 -50.29 29.56 31.09
CA PHE A 8 -49.30 29.95 30.10
C PHE A 8 -49.96 30.57 28.88
N THR A 9 -49.35 31.61 28.34
CA THR A 9 -49.78 32.20 27.08
C THR A 9 -49.39 31.33 25.88
N LEU A 10 -50.16 31.39 24.79
CA LEU A 10 -49.88 30.65 23.55
C LEU A 10 -48.49 31.02 22.99
N MET A 11 -48.07 32.27 23.18
CA MET A 11 -46.76 32.78 22.73
C MET A 11 -45.59 32.15 23.51
N GLU A 12 -45.73 32.02 24.83
CA GLU A 12 -44.69 31.37 25.68
C GLU A 12 -44.49 29.92 25.30
N MET A 13 -45.58 29.19 25.04
CA MET A 13 -45.50 27.80 24.57
C MET A 13 -44.84 27.73 23.17
N LEU A 14 -45.14 28.66 22.28
CA LEU A 14 -44.57 28.64 20.94
C LEU A 14 -43.06 28.90 20.95
N ILE A 15 -42.58 29.83 21.76
CA ILE A 15 -41.16 30.11 21.93
C ILE A 15 -40.44 28.87 22.49
N VAL A 16 -41.00 28.20 23.49
CA VAL A 16 -40.39 27.03 24.08
C VAL A 16 -40.23 25.87 23.08
N ILE A 17 -41.30 25.56 22.34
CA ILE A 17 -41.22 24.51 21.31
C ILE A 17 -40.26 24.88 20.19
N ALA A 18 -40.14 26.16 19.80
CA ALA A 18 -39.18 26.61 18.79
C ALA A 18 -37.72 26.38 19.30
N ILE A 19 -37.42 26.73 20.54
CA ILE A 19 -36.09 26.50 21.13
C ILE A 19 -35.78 25.00 21.20
N ILE A 20 -36.71 24.18 21.67
CA ILE A 20 -36.55 22.72 21.75
C ILE A 20 -36.31 22.14 20.35
N ALA A 21 -37.04 22.57 19.34
CA ALA A 21 -36.88 22.09 17.99
C ALA A 21 -35.46 22.37 17.44
N VAL A 22 -34.90 23.56 17.68
CA VAL A 22 -33.52 23.90 17.27
C VAL A 22 -32.50 23.05 18.03
N LEU A 23 -32.68 22.87 19.36
CA LEU A 23 -31.76 22.04 20.13
C LEU A 23 -31.77 20.58 19.68
N ILE A 24 -32.93 20.01 19.38
CA ILE A 24 -33.09 18.64 18.88
C ILE A 24 -32.43 18.51 17.47
N ALA A 25 -32.62 19.48 16.61
CA ALA A 25 -32.06 19.47 15.25
C ALA A 25 -30.52 19.36 15.25
N VAL A 26 -29.85 19.97 16.23
CA VAL A 26 -28.39 19.89 16.39
C VAL A 26 -27.98 18.63 17.18
N ALA A 27 -28.75 18.23 18.18
CA ALA A 27 -28.39 17.12 19.05
C ALA A 27 -28.45 15.75 18.35
N ILE A 28 -29.45 15.50 17.49
CA ILE A 28 -29.64 14.19 16.84
C ILE A 28 -28.42 13.75 16.02
N PRO A 29 -27.86 14.56 15.07
CA PRO A 29 -26.71 14.14 14.29
C PRO A 29 -25.46 13.90 15.13
N VAL A 30 -25.26 14.69 16.17
CA VAL A 30 -24.13 14.53 17.10
C VAL A 30 -24.24 13.22 17.88
N PHE A 31 -25.42 12.92 18.43
CA PHE A 31 -25.65 11.65 19.16
C PHE A 31 -25.53 10.44 18.23
N ALA A 32 -26.03 10.51 17.00
CA ALA A 32 -25.90 9.42 16.04
C ALA A 32 -24.42 9.11 15.74
N SER A 33 -23.59 10.12 15.56
CA SER A 33 -22.14 9.96 15.35
C SER A 33 -21.44 9.36 16.57
N GLN A 34 -21.75 9.83 17.78
CA GLN A 34 -21.16 9.30 19.02
C GLN A 34 -21.59 7.85 19.28
N LEU A 35 -22.84 7.50 18.98
CA LEU A 35 -23.33 6.13 19.09
C LEU A 35 -22.60 5.20 18.12
N GLU A 36 -22.31 5.64 16.90
CA GLU A 36 -21.57 4.81 15.94
C GLU A 36 -20.14 4.59 16.41
N LYS A 37 -19.45 5.63 16.86
CA LYS A 37 -18.11 5.50 17.46
C LYS A 37 -18.07 4.52 18.63
N ALA A 38 -19.12 4.52 19.48
CA ALA A 38 -19.22 3.59 20.59
C ALA A 38 -19.44 2.15 20.14
N ARG A 39 -20.20 1.94 19.05
CA ARG A 39 -20.39 0.61 18.43
C ARG A 39 -19.09 0.10 17.85
N GLU A 40 -18.39 0.92 17.06
CA GLU A 40 -17.07 0.59 16.49
C GLU A 40 -16.05 0.24 17.59
N ALA A 41 -15.98 1.01 18.66
CA ALA A 41 -15.09 0.72 19.78
C ALA A 41 -15.41 -0.63 20.44
N THR A 42 -16.72 -0.98 20.54
CA THR A 42 -17.17 -2.28 21.04
C THR A 42 -16.75 -3.41 20.07
N ASP A 43 -16.95 -3.21 18.78
CA ASP A 43 -16.62 -4.19 17.74
C ASP A 43 -15.10 -4.43 17.70
N LEU A 44 -14.29 -3.37 17.76
CA LEU A 44 -12.82 -3.49 17.85
C LEU A 44 -12.37 -4.24 19.12
N ALA A 45 -13.02 -3.98 20.26
CA ALA A 45 -12.70 -4.70 21.49
C ALA A 45 -13.03 -6.19 21.38
N ASN A 46 -14.19 -6.54 20.78
CA ASN A 46 -14.60 -7.92 20.58
C ASN A 46 -13.66 -8.65 19.60
N VAL A 47 -13.26 -8.01 18.49
CA VAL A 47 -12.34 -8.61 17.53
C VAL A 47 -10.94 -8.77 18.12
N ARG A 48 -10.45 -7.83 18.93
CA ARG A 48 -9.19 -7.99 19.67
C ARG A 48 -9.24 -9.15 20.67
N SER A 49 -10.38 -9.35 21.33
CA SER A 49 -10.59 -10.51 22.21
C SER A 49 -10.57 -11.82 21.43
N ALA A 50 -11.24 -11.88 20.28
CA ALA A 50 -11.22 -13.03 19.39
C ALA A 50 -9.81 -13.30 18.84
N TYR A 51 -9.06 -12.25 18.49
CA TYR A 51 -7.66 -12.35 18.07
C TYR A 51 -6.80 -13.01 19.17
N ALA A 52 -6.95 -12.57 20.43
CA ALA A 52 -6.21 -13.15 21.55
C ALA A 52 -6.60 -14.63 21.79
N GLN A 53 -7.89 -14.95 21.68
CA GLN A 53 -8.38 -16.32 21.79
C GLN A 53 -7.79 -17.23 20.70
N VAL A 54 -7.93 -16.86 19.44
CA VAL A 54 -7.38 -17.62 18.30
C VAL A 54 -5.87 -17.75 18.40
N SER A 55 -5.16 -16.70 18.86
CA SER A 55 -3.72 -16.76 19.08
C SER A 55 -3.35 -17.80 20.14
N THR A 56 -4.12 -17.87 21.23
CA THR A 56 -3.90 -18.82 22.30
C THR A 56 -4.16 -20.27 21.83
N GLU A 57 -5.27 -20.50 21.11
CA GLU A 57 -5.63 -21.82 20.58
C GLU A 57 -4.58 -22.31 19.57
N ALA A 58 -4.10 -21.44 18.69
CA ALA A 58 -3.03 -21.75 17.75
C ALA A 58 -1.69 -22.11 18.46
N LEU A 59 -1.34 -21.41 19.53
CA LEU A 59 -0.14 -21.74 20.35
C LEU A 59 -0.29 -23.08 21.10
N LEU A 60 -1.52 -23.51 21.37
CA LEU A 60 -1.82 -24.82 21.96
C LEU A 60 -1.88 -25.94 20.92
N GLY A 61 -1.64 -25.63 19.64
CA GLY A 61 -1.55 -26.61 18.55
C GLY A 61 -2.83 -26.76 17.70
N ASP A 62 -3.84 -25.92 17.89
CA ASP A 62 -5.01 -25.89 17.02
C ASP A 62 -4.71 -25.09 15.74
N SER A 63 -4.36 -25.79 14.66
CA SER A 63 -4.06 -25.20 13.34
C SER A 63 -5.29 -24.67 12.60
N GLU A 64 -6.51 -24.94 13.07
CA GLU A 64 -7.77 -24.50 12.47
C GLU A 64 -8.59 -23.58 13.40
N ALA A 65 -7.95 -23.03 14.43
CA ALA A 65 -8.58 -22.14 15.39
C ALA A 65 -9.32 -20.98 14.67
N THR A 66 -10.59 -20.81 15.01
CA THR A 66 -11.42 -19.77 14.37
C THR A 66 -12.50 -19.25 15.31
N VAL A 67 -12.73 -17.94 15.29
CA VAL A 67 -13.78 -17.26 16.07
C VAL A 67 -14.51 -16.26 15.18
N THR A 68 -15.85 -16.32 15.19
CA THR A 68 -16.68 -15.36 14.47
C THR A 68 -17.23 -14.30 15.43
N VAL A 69 -17.00 -13.03 15.11
CA VAL A 69 -17.50 -11.87 15.87
C VAL A 69 -18.60 -11.19 15.07
N ASN A 70 -19.77 -11.00 15.68
CA ASN A 70 -20.86 -10.22 15.11
C ASN A 70 -20.66 -8.73 15.39
N LEU A 71 -20.72 -7.91 14.34
CA LEU A 71 -20.53 -6.46 14.42
C LEU A 71 -21.82 -5.73 14.78
N LYS A 72 -21.71 -4.67 15.57
CA LYS A 72 -22.82 -3.81 16.01
C LYS A 72 -22.87 -2.49 15.26
N GLN A 73 -21.80 -2.12 14.57
CA GLN A 73 -21.75 -0.89 13.78
C GLN A 73 -22.83 -0.87 12.70
N LYS A 74 -23.29 0.34 12.38
CA LYS A 74 -24.35 0.59 11.38
C LYS A 74 -23.85 1.22 10.10
N GLN A 75 -22.59 1.68 10.11
CA GLN A 75 -21.89 2.20 8.94
C GLN A 75 -20.80 1.23 8.50
N ALA A 76 -20.51 1.23 7.20
CA ALA A 76 -19.43 0.43 6.67
C ALA A 76 -18.08 1.07 7.02
N ASP A 77 -17.07 0.20 7.24
CA ASP A 77 -15.72 0.61 7.59
C ASP A 77 -15.64 1.37 8.95
N TRP A 78 -14.49 1.91 9.31
CA TRP A 78 -14.23 2.55 10.61
C TRP A 78 -14.33 4.07 10.49
N GLN A 79 -15.27 4.70 11.22
CA GLN A 79 -15.46 6.16 11.18
C GLN A 79 -14.62 6.88 12.24
N SER A 80 -14.22 6.19 13.29
CA SER A 80 -13.57 6.78 14.47
C SER A 80 -12.06 6.60 14.51
N VAL A 81 -11.50 5.60 13.83
CA VAL A 81 -10.08 5.22 13.89
C VAL A 81 -9.57 4.86 12.51
N ASP A 82 -8.47 5.50 12.08
CA ASP A 82 -7.72 5.17 10.86
C ASP A 82 -6.24 5.56 11.06
N PRO A 83 -5.28 4.64 10.96
CA PRO A 83 -5.44 3.20 10.72
C PRO A 83 -5.93 2.43 11.97
N VAL A 84 -6.56 1.30 11.72
CA VAL A 84 -6.94 0.34 12.78
C VAL A 84 -5.77 -0.61 13.05
N ASN A 85 -5.54 -0.92 14.34
CA ASN A 85 -4.55 -1.91 14.77
C ASN A 85 -5.22 -2.99 15.62
N ILE A 86 -5.09 -4.25 15.20
CA ILE A 86 -5.61 -5.43 15.91
C ILE A 86 -4.48 -6.46 16.00
N GLY A 87 -3.91 -6.62 17.21
CA GLY A 87 -2.85 -7.61 17.46
C GLY A 87 -1.58 -7.41 16.59
N GLY A 88 -1.26 -6.17 16.20
CA GLY A 88 -0.13 -5.86 15.32
C GLY A 88 -0.49 -5.86 13.82
N ILE A 89 -1.67 -6.34 13.42
CA ILE A 89 -2.19 -6.17 12.07
C ILE A 89 -2.72 -4.75 11.95
N VAL A 90 -2.05 -3.93 11.15
CA VAL A 90 -2.42 -2.52 10.90
C VAL A 90 -3.07 -2.41 9.53
N HIS A 91 -4.23 -1.76 9.46
CA HIS A 91 -4.95 -1.55 8.21
C HIS A 91 -5.57 -0.16 8.15
N SER A 92 -5.46 0.52 7.02
CA SER A 92 -6.04 1.84 6.74
C SER A 92 -7.18 1.72 5.72
N LYS A 93 -8.13 2.64 5.76
CA LYS A 93 -9.22 2.75 4.76
C LYS A 93 -8.73 2.87 3.32
N SER A 94 -7.58 3.50 3.11
CA SER A 94 -6.96 3.63 1.79
C SER A 94 -6.18 2.40 1.34
N GLN A 95 -6.18 1.34 2.15
CA GLN A 95 -5.46 0.10 1.89
C GLN A 95 -6.45 -0.99 1.45
N GLY A 96 -6.13 -1.70 0.36
CA GLY A 96 -6.89 -2.86 -0.08
C GLY A 96 -6.61 -4.10 0.79
N ASP A 97 -7.23 -5.21 0.43
CA ASP A 97 -7.04 -6.50 1.10
C ASP A 97 -5.55 -6.87 1.21
N THR A 98 -5.20 -7.43 2.36
CA THR A 98 -3.88 -8.02 2.60
C THR A 98 -4.04 -9.49 2.94
N LYS A 99 -2.92 -10.22 3.06
CA LYS A 99 -2.97 -11.63 3.48
C LYS A 99 -3.59 -11.84 4.88
N ASN A 100 -3.51 -10.83 5.75
CA ASN A 100 -4.01 -10.91 7.13
C ASN A 100 -5.27 -10.06 7.39
N TRP A 101 -5.70 -9.26 6.40
CA TRP A 101 -6.90 -8.43 6.47
C TRP A 101 -7.66 -8.51 5.15
N ILE A 102 -8.84 -9.10 5.15
CA ILE A 102 -9.68 -9.34 3.97
C ILE A 102 -11.03 -8.66 4.16
N GLY A 103 -11.43 -7.84 3.21
CA GLY A 103 -12.70 -7.11 3.24
C GLY A 103 -12.71 -5.92 4.19
N VAL A 104 -13.91 -5.40 4.45
CA VAL A 104 -14.17 -4.27 5.34
C VAL A 104 -15.28 -4.60 6.33
N ALA A 105 -15.29 -3.93 7.47
CA ALA A 105 -16.36 -4.08 8.46
C ALA A 105 -17.69 -3.61 7.85
N ALA A 106 -18.67 -4.51 7.73
CA ALA A 106 -20.00 -4.23 7.19
C ALA A 106 -20.98 -3.85 8.29
N PRO A 107 -22.03 -3.03 7.98
CA PRO A 107 -23.11 -2.75 8.90
C PRO A 107 -23.80 -4.06 9.36
N ASN A 108 -23.85 -4.31 10.69
CA ASN A 108 -24.33 -5.56 11.28
C ASN A 108 -23.71 -6.83 10.66
N GLY A 109 -22.49 -6.71 10.18
CA GLY A 109 -21.76 -7.81 9.56
C GLY A 109 -21.05 -8.70 10.57
N THR A 110 -20.03 -9.39 10.09
CA THR A 110 -19.19 -10.28 10.89
C THR A 110 -17.71 -10.06 10.60
N CYS A 111 -16.87 -10.39 11.57
CA CYS A 111 -15.44 -10.62 11.37
C CYS A 111 -15.14 -12.07 11.77
N VAL A 112 -14.60 -12.85 10.83
CA VAL A 112 -14.07 -14.18 11.12
C VAL A 112 -12.58 -14.03 11.38
N VAL A 113 -12.16 -14.30 12.61
CA VAL A 113 -10.75 -14.36 13.03
C VAL A 113 -10.32 -15.81 12.95
N SER A 114 -9.32 -16.13 12.15
CA SER A 114 -8.85 -17.50 11.95
C SER A 114 -7.33 -17.55 11.93
N TYR A 115 -6.77 -18.72 12.29
CA TYR A 115 -5.34 -19.00 12.17
C TYR A 115 -5.06 -19.86 10.94
N LYS A 116 -3.96 -19.58 10.27
CA LYS A 116 -3.41 -20.41 9.18
C LYS A 116 -1.90 -20.49 9.34
N GLU A 117 -1.35 -21.68 9.23
CA GLU A 117 0.07 -21.96 9.49
C GLU A 117 1.02 -21.07 8.65
N ASP A 118 0.69 -20.85 7.35
CA ASP A 118 1.49 -20.05 6.43
C ASP A 118 1.36 -18.52 6.61
N TYR A 119 0.27 -18.06 7.23
CA TYR A 119 -0.09 -16.63 7.26
C TYR A 119 -0.26 -16.06 8.67
N GLY A 120 -0.30 -16.92 9.69
CA GLY A 120 -0.67 -16.52 11.04
C GLY A 120 -2.17 -16.21 11.15
N ILE A 121 -2.53 -15.20 11.93
CA ILE A 121 -3.94 -14.81 12.10
C ILE A 121 -4.43 -13.97 10.92
N ILE A 122 -5.64 -14.28 10.47
CA ILE A 122 -6.35 -13.61 9.39
C ILE A 122 -7.65 -13.03 9.94
N LEU A 123 -7.93 -11.79 9.61
CA LEU A 123 -9.18 -11.08 9.86
C LEU A 123 -9.97 -11.00 8.56
N ASN A 124 -11.09 -11.71 8.49
CA ASN A 124 -11.97 -11.73 7.32
C ASN A 124 -13.30 -11.04 7.64
N TRP A 125 -13.50 -9.86 7.08
CA TRP A 125 -14.66 -9.02 7.29
C TRP A 125 -15.75 -9.32 6.26
N SER A 126 -17.00 -9.29 6.67
CA SER A 126 -18.16 -9.64 5.82
C SER A 126 -18.47 -8.60 4.73
N GLY A 127 -17.98 -7.38 4.85
CA GLY A 127 -18.10 -6.36 3.81
C GLY A 127 -17.06 -6.57 2.71
N LYS A 128 -17.44 -6.22 1.49
CA LYS A 128 -16.47 -6.17 0.40
C LYS A 128 -15.68 -4.86 0.51
N ALA A 129 -14.37 -4.96 0.33
CA ALA A 129 -13.55 -3.77 0.13
C ALA A 129 -14.10 -2.95 -1.05
N ASP A 130 -14.02 -1.63 -0.98
CA ASP A 130 -14.37 -0.76 -2.09
C ASP A 130 -13.55 -1.21 -3.31
N PRO A 131 -14.18 -1.57 -4.44
CA PRO A 131 -13.44 -1.97 -5.63
C PRO A 131 -12.52 -0.87 -6.17
N SER A 132 -12.73 0.39 -5.78
CA SER A 132 -11.81 1.48 -6.07
C SER A 132 -10.55 1.48 -5.20
N ILE A 133 -10.55 0.75 -4.07
CA ILE A 133 -9.39 0.59 -3.19
C ILE A 133 -8.56 -0.59 -3.68
N SER A 134 -7.53 -0.30 -4.41
CA SER A 134 -6.59 -1.31 -4.90
C SER A 134 -5.83 -1.99 -3.74
N LYS A 135 -5.76 -3.33 -3.76
CA LYS A 135 -4.86 -4.09 -2.86
C LYS A 135 -3.39 -3.77 -3.09
N TYR A 136 -3.08 -3.12 -4.20
CA TYR A 136 -1.73 -2.77 -4.60
C TYR A 136 -1.34 -1.37 -4.10
N PRO A 137 -0.06 -1.13 -3.78
CA PRO A 137 0.44 0.17 -3.37
C PRO A 137 0.61 1.14 -4.55
N PHE A 138 -0.06 0.87 -5.68
CA PHE A 138 -0.03 1.67 -6.90
C PHE A 138 -1.38 1.67 -7.60
N ASN A 139 -1.60 2.66 -8.46
CA ASN A 139 -2.80 2.72 -9.29
C ASN A 139 -2.66 1.75 -10.46
N THR A 140 -3.54 0.76 -10.53
CA THR A 140 -3.53 -0.29 -11.58
C THR A 140 -3.83 0.25 -12.99
N ASN A 141 -4.40 1.45 -13.09
CA ASN A 141 -4.61 2.11 -14.38
C ASN A 141 -3.37 2.87 -14.89
N GLU A 142 -2.40 3.18 -14.02
CA GLU A 142 -1.18 3.93 -14.34
C GLU A 142 0.06 3.04 -14.20
N THR A 143 0.07 1.94 -14.92
CA THR A 143 1.14 0.94 -14.84
C THR A 143 2.30 1.17 -15.80
N ASP A 144 2.16 2.09 -16.75
CA ASP A 144 3.23 2.45 -17.67
C ASP A 144 3.99 3.70 -17.20
N PHE A 145 5.21 3.50 -16.70
CA PHE A 145 6.05 4.57 -16.17
C PHE A 145 6.91 5.28 -17.23
N PHE A 146 7.00 4.76 -18.46
CA PHE A 146 7.81 5.37 -19.51
C PHE A 146 7.29 6.74 -19.97
N PRO A 147 5.96 6.98 -20.12
CA PRO A 147 5.45 8.31 -20.45
C PRO A 147 5.85 9.41 -19.47
N LEU A 148 6.09 9.06 -18.20
CA LEU A 148 6.59 9.98 -17.19
C LEU A 148 8.02 10.42 -17.49
N LEU A 149 8.88 9.48 -17.87
CA LEU A 149 10.27 9.78 -18.23
C LEU A 149 10.35 10.68 -19.46
N TYR A 150 9.43 10.51 -20.41
CA TYR A 150 9.38 11.31 -21.65
C TYR A 150 8.99 12.77 -21.43
N LYS A 151 8.42 13.13 -20.30
CA LYS A 151 8.08 14.50 -19.91
C LYS A 151 9.25 15.29 -19.36
N THR A 152 10.39 14.64 -19.13
CA THR A 152 11.57 15.25 -18.52
C THR A 152 12.68 15.51 -19.54
N ASP A 153 13.62 16.39 -19.23
CA ASP A 153 14.80 16.68 -20.06
C ASP A 153 15.65 15.45 -20.33
N PHE A 154 15.57 14.47 -19.45
CA PHE A 154 16.21 13.18 -19.58
C PHE A 154 15.94 12.52 -20.94
N TRP A 155 14.72 12.62 -21.48
CA TRP A 155 14.34 11.99 -22.73
C TRP A 155 15.13 12.54 -23.93
N GLN A 156 15.38 13.85 -23.96
CA GLN A 156 16.13 14.48 -25.05
C GLN A 156 17.61 14.06 -25.04
N ASP A 157 18.22 14.05 -23.86
CA ASP A 157 19.61 13.63 -23.71
C ASP A 157 19.79 12.13 -24.00
N MET A 158 18.85 11.30 -23.58
CA MET A 158 18.86 9.87 -23.83
C MET A 158 18.84 9.54 -25.33
N ARG A 159 18.07 10.27 -26.11
CA ARG A 159 17.98 10.05 -27.58
C ARG A 159 19.32 10.21 -28.29
N ASN A 160 20.26 10.92 -27.68
CA ASN A 160 21.58 11.19 -28.25
C ASN A 160 22.67 10.24 -27.74
N ASN A 161 22.38 9.37 -26.79
CA ASN A 161 23.34 8.47 -26.16
C ASN A 161 23.08 6.99 -26.48
N THR A 162 24.15 6.21 -26.60
CA THR A 162 24.07 4.76 -26.86
C THR A 162 23.81 3.92 -25.62
N ASN A 163 24.44 4.28 -24.51
CA ASN A 163 24.26 3.59 -23.24
C ASN A 163 23.89 4.65 -22.24
N PHE A 164 22.66 4.62 -21.78
CA PHE A 164 22.15 5.58 -20.85
C PHE A 164 21.60 4.86 -19.63
N GLU A 165 22.13 5.21 -18.48
CA GLU A 165 21.63 4.70 -17.21
C GLU A 165 21.60 5.81 -16.15
N PHE A 166 20.61 5.79 -15.29
CA PHE A 166 20.60 6.53 -14.04
C PHE A 166 19.85 5.72 -12.98
N ASP A 167 20.24 5.92 -11.75
CA ASP A 167 19.69 5.27 -10.57
C ASP A 167 19.14 6.33 -9.62
N SER A 168 17.99 6.07 -9.03
CA SER A 168 17.33 6.98 -8.07
C SER A 168 18.18 7.31 -6.84
N ARG A 169 19.17 6.49 -6.54
CA ARG A 169 20.12 6.72 -5.44
C ARG A 169 21.29 7.60 -5.82
N CYS A 170 21.43 7.98 -7.10
CA CYS A 170 22.51 8.85 -7.55
C CYS A 170 22.21 10.33 -7.21
N PRO A 171 22.81 10.94 -6.18
CA PRO A 171 22.51 12.31 -5.77
C PRO A 171 23.01 13.34 -6.78
N GLU A 172 23.98 12.97 -7.62
CA GLU A 172 24.62 13.85 -8.61
C GLU A 172 23.91 13.82 -9.98
N SER A 173 22.91 12.98 -10.14
CA SER A 173 22.17 12.90 -11.40
C SER A 173 21.34 14.16 -11.62
N LYS A 174 21.60 14.88 -12.70
CA LYS A 174 20.79 16.05 -13.11
C LYS A 174 19.33 15.69 -13.45
N TYR A 175 19.03 14.43 -13.69
CA TYR A 175 17.70 13.95 -14.09
C TYR A 175 16.84 13.51 -12.92
N VAL A 176 17.41 12.94 -11.87
CA VAL A 176 16.65 12.40 -10.74
C VAL A 176 15.71 13.43 -10.11
N PRO A 177 16.09 14.69 -9.86
CA PRO A 177 15.19 15.68 -9.30
C PRO A 177 13.96 15.96 -10.16
N SER A 178 14.12 16.09 -11.50
CA SER A 178 13.00 16.34 -12.42
C SER A 178 12.07 15.13 -12.54
N ILE A 179 12.61 13.92 -12.52
CA ILE A 179 11.83 12.68 -12.54
C ILE A 179 11.05 12.51 -11.25
N ILE A 180 11.68 12.77 -10.08
CA ILE A 180 10.97 12.75 -8.80
C ILE A 180 9.84 13.77 -8.76
N ALA A 181 10.03 14.96 -9.36
CA ALA A 181 8.97 15.96 -9.46
C ALA A 181 7.76 15.47 -10.29
N GLU A 182 7.99 14.70 -11.36
CA GLU A 182 6.91 14.08 -12.14
C GLU A 182 6.29 12.89 -11.37
N ILE A 183 7.09 12.06 -10.70
CA ILE A 183 6.58 10.96 -9.86
C ILE A 183 5.61 11.48 -8.79
N LYS A 184 5.93 12.60 -8.14
CA LYS A 184 5.07 13.21 -7.10
C LYS A 184 3.71 13.66 -7.60
N LYS A 185 3.53 13.84 -8.91
CA LYS A 185 2.24 14.20 -9.52
C LYS A 185 1.34 12.99 -9.78
N LEU A 186 1.87 11.79 -9.71
CA LEU A 186 1.10 10.56 -9.88
C LEU A 186 0.24 10.31 -8.64
N ASP A 187 -0.91 9.70 -8.86
CA ASP A 187 -1.74 9.19 -7.79
C ASP A 187 -1.32 7.74 -7.48
N LYS A 188 -0.81 7.51 -6.26
CA LYS A 188 -0.50 6.16 -5.75
C LYS A 188 0.36 5.32 -6.71
N SER A 189 1.60 5.74 -6.94
CA SER A 189 2.55 5.04 -7.83
C SER A 189 3.49 4.10 -7.08
N LEU A 190 3.88 3.01 -7.74
CA LEU A 190 4.94 2.10 -7.27
C LEU A 190 6.27 2.84 -7.03
N LEU A 191 6.55 3.86 -7.85
CA LEU A 191 7.75 4.70 -7.74
C LEU A 191 7.74 5.66 -6.55
N GLN A 192 6.60 5.83 -5.86
CA GLN A 192 6.44 6.68 -4.67
C GLN A 192 6.59 5.89 -3.37
N GLN A 193 6.77 4.57 -3.44
CA GLN A 193 6.86 3.76 -2.23
C GLN A 193 8.08 4.19 -1.39
N PRO A 194 7.91 4.33 -0.06
CA PRO A 194 9.03 4.66 0.81
C PRO A 194 10.12 3.60 0.69
N ASN A 195 11.36 4.04 0.68
CA ASN A 195 12.54 3.19 0.59
C ASN A 195 12.74 2.46 -0.76
N CYS A 196 11.82 2.57 -1.74
CA CYS A 196 12.04 1.92 -3.03
C CYS A 196 13.26 2.50 -3.76
N THR A 197 13.94 1.64 -4.51
CA THR A 197 15.00 2.02 -5.45
C THR A 197 14.54 1.70 -6.86
N TRP A 198 14.75 2.62 -7.80
CA TRP A 198 14.45 2.42 -9.21
C TRP A 198 15.61 2.95 -10.06
N ALA A 199 15.80 2.34 -11.22
CA ALA A 199 16.83 2.73 -12.17
C ALA A 199 16.34 2.60 -13.60
N TYR A 200 16.75 3.50 -14.46
CA TYR A 200 16.54 3.41 -15.90
C TYR A 200 17.82 2.93 -16.59
N LEU A 201 17.63 2.05 -17.54
CA LEU A 201 18.70 1.42 -18.29
C LEU A 201 18.23 1.21 -19.74
N GLY A 202 19.06 1.60 -20.69
CA GLY A 202 18.72 1.41 -22.10
C GLY A 202 19.62 2.15 -23.08
N ASP A 203 19.44 1.86 -24.35
CA ASP A 203 20.04 2.58 -25.45
C ASP A 203 19.00 3.54 -26.04
N GLY A 204 19.20 4.84 -25.88
CA GLY A 204 18.31 5.88 -26.39
C GLY A 204 18.26 5.96 -27.91
N ARG A 205 19.32 5.52 -28.62
CA ARG A 205 19.37 5.47 -30.08
C ARG A 205 18.66 4.26 -30.66
N ASP A 206 18.49 3.20 -29.87
CA ASP A 206 17.68 2.06 -30.30
C ASP A 206 16.20 2.46 -30.23
N ARG A 207 15.55 2.51 -31.38
CA ARG A 207 14.12 2.85 -31.48
C ARG A 207 13.20 1.75 -30.95
N ARG A 208 13.75 0.56 -30.66
CA ARG A 208 12.96 -0.56 -30.14
C ARG A 208 12.67 -0.35 -28.66
N GLU A 209 11.42 -0.16 -28.32
CA GLU A 209 10.95 0.03 -26.94
C GLU A 209 11.32 -1.15 -26.05
N ALA A 210 11.39 -2.35 -26.61
CA ALA A 210 11.80 -3.56 -25.90
C ALA A 210 13.23 -3.51 -25.30
N TYR A 211 14.07 -2.55 -25.69
CA TYR A 211 15.42 -2.37 -25.17
C TYR A 211 15.56 -1.20 -24.20
N ARG A 212 14.44 -0.72 -23.67
CA ARG A 212 14.36 0.26 -22.59
C ARG A 212 13.83 -0.43 -21.35
N TYR A 213 14.54 -0.30 -20.25
CA TYR A 213 14.27 -1.03 -19.02
C TYR A 213 14.15 -0.08 -17.84
N LEU A 214 13.07 -0.20 -17.09
CA LEU A 214 12.90 0.41 -15.78
C LEU A 214 12.96 -0.69 -14.73
N PHE A 215 13.98 -0.67 -13.89
CA PHE A 215 14.14 -1.56 -12.75
C PHE A 215 13.54 -0.93 -11.51
N TRP A 216 12.92 -1.76 -10.71
CA TRP A 216 12.34 -1.35 -9.44
C TRP A 216 12.48 -2.44 -8.39
N THR A 217 12.73 -2.03 -7.14
CA THR A 217 12.66 -2.87 -5.94
C THR A 217 12.09 -2.06 -4.78
N SER A 218 11.37 -2.69 -3.87
CA SER A 218 10.87 -2.04 -2.65
C SER A 218 11.98 -1.76 -1.61
N LEU A 219 13.21 -2.18 -1.89
CA LEU A 219 14.33 -2.11 -0.97
C LEU A 219 15.10 -0.79 -1.15
N ASP A 220 15.55 -0.21 -0.04
CA ASP A 220 16.59 0.81 -0.03
C ASP A 220 17.96 0.14 -0.26
N THR A 221 18.49 0.26 -1.46
CA THR A 221 19.76 -0.37 -1.80
C THR A 221 20.93 0.15 -0.98
N ASN A 222 20.90 1.40 -0.49
CA ASN A 222 21.91 1.91 0.42
C ASN A 222 21.93 1.16 1.76
N LYS A 223 20.75 0.77 2.27
CA LYS A 223 20.64 -0.07 3.47
C LYS A 223 21.04 -1.52 3.19
N VAL A 224 20.74 -2.03 2.01
CA VAL A 224 21.11 -3.40 1.58
C VAL A 224 22.63 -3.56 1.53
N GLY A 225 23.33 -2.56 1.05
CA GLY A 225 24.78 -2.62 0.78
C GLY A 225 25.12 -3.26 -0.57
N PRO A 226 26.39 -3.19 -0.98
CA PRO A 226 26.86 -3.73 -2.25
C PRO A 226 27.00 -5.27 -2.22
N GLU A 227 27.12 -5.86 -3.42
CA GLU A 227 27.35 -7.30 -3.65
C GLU A 227 26.27 -8.20 -3.00
N LYS A 228 25.02 -7.73 -2.98
CA LYS A 228 23.87 -8.49 -2.49
C LYS A 228 22.91 -8.80 -3.64
N GLU A 229 22.44 -10.03 -3.70
CA GLU A 229 21.37 -10.42 -4.59
C GLU A 229 20.03 -9.86 -4.08
N ILE A 230 19.27 -9.24 -4.95
CA ILE A 230 17.95 -8.68 -4.66
C ILE A 230 16.96 -9.01 -5.78
N PRO A 231 15.68 -9.23 -5.46
CA PRO A 231 14.64 -9.34 -6.46
C PRO A 231 14.29 -7.96 -7.00
N VAL A 232 13.95 -7.91 -8.30
CA VAL A 232 13.56 -6.71 -9.00
C VAL A 232 12.37 -6.95 -9.92
N ILE A 233 11.52 -5.93 -10.06
CA ILE A 233 10.58 -5.84 -11.17
C ILE A 233 11.24 -5.04 -12.28
N ILE A 234 11.10 -5.51 -13.52
CA ILE A 234 11.60 -4.83 -14.70
C ILE A 234 10.43 -4.55 -15.62
N GLN A 235 10.17 -3.29 -15.92
CA GLN A 235 9.27 -2.88 -16.99
C GLN A 235 10.08 -2.59 -18.24
N THR A 236 9.69 -3.18 -19.37
CA THR A 236 10.23 -2.83 -20.68
C THR A 236 9.39 -1.73 -21.34
N GLY A 237 9.97 -0.95 -22.25
CA GLY A 237 9.25 0.14 -22.93
C GLY A 237 8.07 -0.34 -23.78
N ASP A 238 8.03 -1.62 -24.16
CA ASP A 238 6.88 -2.26 -24.82
C ASP A 238 5.84 -2.84 -23.81
N LYS A 239 5.82 -2.32 -22.59
CA LYS A 239 4.86 -2.64 -21.53
C LYS A 239 4.81 -4.11 -21.12
N LYS A 240 5.96 -4.76 -21.07
CA LYS A 240 6.08 -6.10 -20.48
C LYS A 240 6.76 -6.01 -19.12
N TYR A 241 6.37 -6.90 -18.23
CA TYR A 241 6.89 -6.96 -16.87
C TYR A 241 7.63 -8.26 -16.65
N TYR A 242 8.73 -8.16 -15.91
CA TYR A 242 9.53 -9.32 -15.53
C TYR A 242 9.87 -9.22 -14.05
N VAL A 243 9.93 -10.37 -13.40
CA VAL A 243 10.52 -10.49 -12.06
C VAL A 243 11.80 -11.30 -12.21
N SER A 244 12.90 -10.72 -11.79
CA SER A 244 14.24 -11.29 -11.92
C SER A 244 15.08 -10.95 -10.70
N GLU A 245 16.35 -11.30 -10.73
CA GLU A 245 17.34 -11.01 -9.70
C GLU A 245 18.46 -10.15 -10.27
N THR A 246 19.00 -9.28 -9.43
CA THR A 246 20.19 -8.51 -9.74
C THR A 246 21.09 -8.42 -8.51
N THR A 247 22.38 -8.16 -8.72
CA THR A 247 23.34 -7.95 -7.64
C THR A 247 23.59 -6.46 -7.48
N THR A 248 23.38 -5.92 -6.29
CA THR A 248 23.68 -4.53 -5.95
C THR A 248 25.16 -4.21 -6.12
N GLY A 249 25.50 -2.96 -6.39
CA GLY A 249 26.88 -2.55 -6.58
C GLY A 249 27.16 -1.11 -6.18
N THR A 250 28.43 -0.77 -6.00
CA THR A 250 28.88 0.60 -5.89
C THR A 250 29.38 1.10 -7.24
N ARG A 251 29.21 2.38 -7.51
CA ARG A 251 29.65 3.00 -8.74
C ARG A 251 30.89 3.85 -8.51
N ASN A 252 32.06 3.38 -9.02
CA ASN A 252 33.32 4.15 -9.07
C ASN A 252 33.70 4.87 -7.76
N GLY A 253 33.62 4.19 -6.61
CA GLY A 253 33.97 4.78 -5.31
C GLY A 253 32.94 5.78 -4.76
N LYS A 254 31.72 5.84 -5.31
CA LYS A 254 30.61 6.65 -4.79
C LYS A 254 30.01 6.02 -3.55
N GLU A 255 29.49 6.83 -2.65
CA GLU A 255 28.91 6.39 -1.37
C GLU A 255 27.52 5.73 -1.49
N TYR A 256 26.91 5.72 -2.68
CA TYR A 256 25.59 5.11 -2.87
C TYR A 256 25.67 3.74 -3.52
N VAL A 257 24.68 2.91 -3.21
CA VAL A 257 24.56 1.55 -3.73
C VAL A 257 23.49 1.51 -4.82
N THR A 258 23.89 1.10 -6.02
CA THR A 258 23.01 0.97 -7.18
C THR A 258 22.20 -0.31 -7.13
N ILE A 259 21.04 -0.31 -7.83
CA ILE A 259 20.18 -1.48 -7.96
C ILE A 259 20.87 -2.66 -8.69
N SER A 260 21.92 -2.37 -9.46
CA SER A 260 22.73 -3.41 -10.09
C SER A 260 24.16 -2.93 -10.32
N LYS A 261 25.14 -3.83 -10.11
CA LYS A 261 26.56 -3.57 -10.33
C LYS A 261 26.97 -3.62 -11.79
N SER A 262 26.15 -4.21 -12.66
CA SER A 262 26.56 -4.68 -14.00
C SER A 262 25.82 -4.01 -15.15
N LEU A 263 25.31 -2.78 -14.97
CA LEU A 263 24.37 -2.20 -15.94
C LEU A 263 25.00 -1.32 -17.02
N THR A 264 26.28 -1.55 -17.33
CA THR A 264 27.02 -0.75 -18.30
C THR A 264 26.91 -1.22 -19.74
N THR A 265 26.34 -2.41 -20.01
CA THR A 265 26.20 -2.94 -21.38
C THR A 265 24.84 -3.59 -21.65
N GLN A 266 24.32 -3.45 -22.87
CA GLN A 266 23.05 -4.06 -23.29
C GLN A 266 22.99 -5.59 -23.08
N ASN A 267 24.10 -6.29 -23.18
CA ASN A 267 24.12 -7.74 -23.02
C ASN A 267 23.79 -8.16 -21.58
N GLN A 268 24.20 -7.38 -20.61
CA GLN A 268 23.91 -7.64 -19.19
C GLN A 268 22.43 -7.49 -18.87
N TYR A 269 21.74 -6.52 -19.49
CA TYR A 269 20.28 -6.37 -19.33
C TYR A 269 19.53 -7.57 -19.90
N LYS A 270 19.98 -8.06 -21.06
CA LYS A 270 19.38 -9.22 -21.72
C LYS A 270 19.49 -10.48 -20.87
N GLU A 271 20.62 -10.67 -20.20
CA GLU A 271 20.79 -11.83 -19.29
C GLU A 271 19.87 -11.74 -18.07
N ILE A 272 19.74 -10.56 -17.43
CA ILE A 272 18.80 -10.36 -16.31
C ILE A 272 17.36 -10.64 -16.77
N LEU A 273 16.95 -10.15 -17.94
CA LEU A 273 15.62 -10.42 -18.49
C LEU A 273 15.43 -11.89 -18.87
N LYS A 274 16.44 -12.53 -19.46
CA LYS A 274 16.38 -13.94 -19.86
C LYS A 274 16.17 -14.87 -18.68
N ASN A 275 16.77 -14.54 -17.53
CA ASN A 275 16.62 -15.28 -16.29
C ASN A 275 15.33 -14.91 -15.54
N GLY A 276 14.66 -13.83 -15.94
CA GLY A 276 13.44 -13.35 -15.33
C GLY A 276 12.18 -14.07 -15.81
N LYS A 277 11.20 -14.20 -14.91
CA LYS A 277 9.87 -14.68 -15.27
C LYS A 277 9.03 -13.51 -15.79
N LYS A 278 8.42 -13.70 -16.96
CA LYS A 278 7.58 -12.69 -17.64
C LYS A 278 6.14 -12.73 -17.13
N PHE A 279 5.53 -11.55 -17.03
CA PHE A 279 4.15 -11.33 -16.64
C PHE A 279 3.44 -10.37 -17.61
N SER A 280 2.11 -10.44 -17.66
CA SER A 280 1.30 -9.62 -18.54
C SER A 280 0.93 -8.28 -17.91
N THR A 281 0.81 -8.23 -16.59
CA THR A 281 0.42 -7.03 -15.84
C THR A 281 1.41 -6.72 -14.72
N LEU A 282 1.39 -5.48 -14.24
CA LEU A 282 2.23 -5.06 -13.11
C LEU A 282 1.78 -5.75 -11.81
N GLU A 283 0.49 -6.00 -11.65
CA GLU A 283 -0.10 -6.68 -10.49
C GLU A 283 0.47 -8.10 -10.35
N GLU A 284 0.45 -8.87 -11.43
CA GLU A 284 1.02 -10.22 -11.46
C GLU A 284 2.52 -10.21 -11.14
N ALA A 285 3.24 -9.25 -11.71
CA ALA A 285 4.66 -9.09 -11.45
C ALA A 285 4.94 -8.67 -10.00
N TYR A 286 4.12 -7.80 -9.43
CA TYR A 286 4.25 -7.36 -8.04
C TYR A 286 3.97 -8.49 -7.04
N ASP A 287 2.92 -9.28 -7.25
CA ASP A 287 2.62 -10.47 -6.43
C ASP A 287 3.77 -11.48 -6.50
N ALA A 288 4.31 -11.73 -7.69
CA ALA A 288 5.46 -12.61 -7.88
C ALA A 288 6.75 -12.05 -7.23
N TYR A 289 6.96 -10.74 -7.29
CA TYR A 289 8.07 -10.07 -6.64
C TYR A 289 7.99 -10.20 -5.11
N LEU A 290 6.81 -9.97 -4.52
CA LEU A 290 6.62 -10.13 -3.07
C LEU A 290 6.87 -11.57 -2.62
N LYS A 291 6.41 -12.55 -3.42
CA LYS A 291 6.69 -13.96 -3.17
C LYS A 291 8.19 -14.25 -3.25
N ALA A 292 8.89 -13.73 -4.25
CA ALA A 292 10.33 -13.88 -4.37
C ALA A 292 11.06 -13.23 -3.20
N LEU A 293 10.72 -11.99 -2.85
CA LEU A 293 11.30 -11.26 -1.72
C LEU A 293 11.06 -12.00 -0.38
N GLY A 294 9.97 -12.77 -0.26
CA GLY A 294 9.66 -13.60 0.90
C GLY A 294 10.53 -14.84 1.07
N ASP A 295 11.34 -15.22 0.07
CA ASP A 295 12.26 -16.37 0.16
C ASP A 295 13.33 -16.14 1.23
N SER A 296 13.69 -17.20 1.94
CA SER A 296 14.69 -17.18 3.04
C SER A 296 16.06 -16.67 2.59
N LYS A 297 16.44 -16.85 1.33
CA LYS A 297 17.69 -16.30 0.77
C LYS A 297 17.81 -14.78 0.90
N TYR A 298 16.68 -14.06 1.02
CA TYR A 298 16.65 -12.61 1.18
C TYR A 298 16.42 -12.13 2.62
N ASP A 299 16.46 -13.02 3.62
CA ASP A 299 16.26 -12.65 5.04
C ASP A 299 17.19 -11.52 5.49
N SER A 300 18.48 -11.64 5.18
CA SER A 300 19.47 -10.60 5.52
C SER A 300 19.19 -9.26 4.84
N VAL A 301 18.67 -9.31 3.62
CA VAL A 301 18.31 -8.12 2.84
C VAL A 301 17.05 -7.45 3.43
N ARG A 302 16.05 -8.24 3.83
CA ARG A 302 14.84 -7.70 4.50
C ARG A 302 15.16 -7.09 5.86
N GLN A 303 16.01 -7.76 6.66
CA GLN A 303 16.43 -7.25 7.97
C GLN A 303 17.18 -5.91 7.88
N SER A 304 17.91 -5.67 6.81
CA SER A 304 18.61 -4.39 6.61
C SER A 304 17.67 -3.19 6.41
N GLN A 305 16.39 -3.43 6.14
CA GLN A 305 15.39 -2.35 5.93
C GLN A 305 14.80 -1.79 7.23
N SER A 306 15.03 -2.47 8.34
CA SER A 306 14.55 -2.09 9.69
C SER A 306 15.15 -0.79 10.21
#